data_0432979d2b33aa835029e707eb6f4f98
#
_entry.id   0432979d2b33aa835029e707eb6f4f98
#
_cell.length_a   1.000
_cell.length_b   1.000
_cell.length_c   1.000
_cell.angle_alpha   90.00
_cell.angle_beta   90.00
_cell.angle_gamma   90.00
#
_symmetry.space_group_name_H-M   'P 1'
#
loop_
_entity.id
_entity.type
_entity.pdbx_description
1 polymer ?
#
loop_
_entity_poly.entity_id
_entity_poly.type
_entity_poly.pdbx_seq_one_letter_code
_entity_poly.pdbx_strand_id
1 'polypeptide(L)'
;IYNMQTTIVQKIREQFAPMAIYKDPASTNSLFAGRNLPSFVKDFILKRYIDETGVINRQGLTNFLDMVIPERQTDVKDRLDAGEELTLLARFIIYIDLIKGVRRFGIPDLGIKINEGQIPEYVYRNHRGELVDGEKWGIIKLSVLPDENGKRNHVEMVDYKPFKPYRSVDVEYLRTARTVFSTQEWIDVLLSAMEYEADGFNNMTQKIEFLTRLLIFVEPRLNVIELAPKGTGKSFVFGNLSKYGWLVSGGKVTRAKLFYDKQKQQNGIIKNHDFVAFDEIQTIIFQEPAEIQAALKSYLESGKTTIDRNEF
;
A
#
# COMPACT_ATOMS: atom_id res chain seq x y z
N ILE A 1 12.99 10.86 -12.17
CA ILE A 1 13.54 10.95 -13.58
C ILE A 1 14.35 12.25 -13.77
N TYR A 2 14.56 13.03 -12.73
CA TYR A 2 15.01 14.44 -12.88
C TYR A 2 16.48 14.62 -13.33
N ASN A 3 17.39 13.70 -13.04
CA ASN A 3 18.80 13.78 -13.44
C ASN A 3 19.22 12.71 -14.46
N MET A 4 18.28 12.07 -15.12
CA MET A 4 18.61 11.12 -16.18
C MET A 4 19.07 11.85 -17.44
N GLN A 5 19.96 11.20 -18.20
CA GLN A 5 20.37 11.71 -19.50
C GLN A 5 19.15 12.06 -20.35
N THR A 6 19.17 13.19 -21.03
CA THR A 6 18.04 13.67 -21.87
C THR A 6 17.49 12.62 -22.81
N THR A 7 18.35 11.76 -23.35
CA THR A 7 17.99 10.66 -24.25
C THR A 7 17.12 9.60 -23.55
N ILE A 8 17.43 9.24 -22.30
CA ILE A 8 16.64 8.24 -21.54
C ILE A 8 15.27 8.80 -21.20
N VAL A 9 15.20 10.07 -20.78
CA VAL A 9 13.91 10.74 -20.49
C VAL A 9 13.03 10.79 -21.73
N GLN A 10 13.61 11.07 -22.90
CA GLN A 10 12.86 11.05 -24.16
C GLN A 10 12.32 9.66 -24.49
N LYS A 11 13.14 8.61 -24.38
CA LYS A 11 12.69 7.21 -24.55
C LYS A 11 11.55 6.85 -23.58
N ILE A 12 11.62 7.27 -22.32
CA ILE A 12 10.55 7.05 -21.35
C ILE A 12 9.27 7.75 -21.79
N ARG A 13 9.36 9.00 -22.27
CA ARG A 13 8.19 9.74 -22.77
C ARG A 13 7.54 9.04 -23.95
N GLU A 14 8.33 8.60 -24.90
CA GLU A 14 7.83 7.92 -26.10
C GLU A 14 7.19 6.56 -25.76
N GLN A 15 7.81 5.80 -24.85
CA GLN A 15 7.36 4.44 -24.54
C GLN A 15 6.34 4.37 -23.40
N PHE A 16 6.40 5.25 -22.41
CA PHE A 16 5.62 5.13 -21.17
C PHE A 16 4.79 6.36 -20.82
N ALA A 17 4.54 7.28 -21.78
CA ALA A 17 3.82 8.53 -21.52
C ALA A 17 2.54 8.36 -20.65
N PRO A 18 1.67 7.37 -20.92
CA PRO A 18 0.46 7.20 -20.11
C PRO A 18 0.72 6.71 -18.67
N MET A 19 1.90 6.11 -18.43
CA MET A 19 2.25 5.46 -17.17
C MET A 19 3.28 6.23 -16.36
N ALA A 20 4.17 6.97 -17.03
CA ALA A 20 5.24 7.71 -16.37
C ALA A 20 4.71 8.96 -15.68
N ILE A 21 5.27 9.25 -14.51
CA ILE A 21 5.05 10.49 -13.76
C ILE A 21 6.37 11.22 -13.70
N TYR A 22 6.44 12.41 -14.31
CA TYR A 22 7.62 13.26 -14.31
C TYR A 22 7.54 14.19 -13.12
N LYS A 23 8.12 13.79 -11.99
CA LYS A 23 8.11 14.58 -10.75
C LYS A 23 9.51 15.01 -10.36
N ASP A 24 9.64 16.26 -9.94
CA ASP A 24 10.81 16.71 -9.20
C ASP A 24 10.65 16.31 -7.72
N PRO A 25 11.53 15.45 -7.17
CA PRO A 25 11.40 14.98 -5.80
C PRO A 25 11.37 16.12 -4.78
N ALA A 26 12.17 17.17 -4.97
CA ALA A 26 12.25 18.29 -4.04
C ALA A 26 10.91 19.04 -3.95
N SER A 27 10.33 19.38 -5.10
CA SER A 27 9.05 20.09 -5.16
C SER A 27 7.87 19.20 -4.77
N THR A 28 7.93 17.92 -5.10
CA THR A 28 6.86 16.95 -4.81
C THR A 28 6.79 16.61 -3.32
N ASN A 29 7.93 16.34 -2.69
CA ASN A 29 7.98 15.99 -1.28
C ASN A 29 7.46 17.11 -0.38
N SER A 30 7.68 18.37 -0.74
CA SER A 30 7.16 19.51 0.01
C SER A 30 5.62 19.55 0.04
N LEU A 31 4.97 19.15 -1.05
CA LEU A 31 3.49 19.13 -1.16
C LEU A 31 2.85 18.05 -0.28
N PHE A 32 3.57 16.98 0.01
CA PHE A 32 3.11 15.89 0.87
C PHE A 32 3.71 15.95 2.28
N ALA A 33 4.46 17.01 2.60
CA ALA A 33 5.07 17.16 3.93
C ALA A 33 4.03 17.06 5.06
N GLY A 34 4.38 16.32 6.11
CA GLY A 34 3.48 16.07 7.24
C GLY A 34 2.36 15.05 6.98
N ARG A 35 2.20 14.58 5.73
CA ARG A 35 1.20 13.56 5.37
C ARG A 35 1.90 12.22 5.16
N ASN A 36 1.69 11.29 6.07
CA ASN A 36 2.34 9.97 6.03
C ASN A 36 1.68 9.05 5.00
N LEU A 37 1.92 9.32 3.72
CA LEU A 37 1.38 8.55 2.59
C LEU A 37 2.48 7.72 1.94
N PRO A 38 2.23 6.43 1.62
CA PRO A 38 3.13 5.63 0.80
C PRO A 38 3.34 6.23 -0.59
N SER A 39 4.48 5.96 -1.23
CA SER A 39 4.83 6.52 -2.54
C SER A 39 3.82 6.18 -3.62
N PHE A 40 3.33 4.95 -3.65
CA PHE A 40 2.31 4.55 -4.62
C PHE A 40 0.98 5.33 -4.47
N VAL A 41 0.64 5.80 -3.25
CA VAL A 41 -0.52 6.67 -3.01
C VAL A 41 -0.25 8.08 -3.52
N LYS A 42 0.95 8.62 -3.23
CA LYS A 42 1.38 9.93 -3.73
C LYS A 42 1.35 9.96 -5.26
N ASP A 43 1.88 8.93 -5.91
CA ASP A 43 1.91 8.83 -7.37
C ASP A 43 0.52 8.76 -7.99
N PHE A 44 -0.39 8.00 -7.40
CA PHE A 44 -1.78 7.97 -7.84
C PHE A 44 -2.46 9.35 -7.77
N ILE A 45 -2.21 10.10 -6.71
CA ILE A 45 -2.76 11.44 -6.55
C ILE A 45 -2.10 12.39 -7.55
N LEU A 46 -0.77 12.40 -7.61
CA LEU A 46 0.01 13.27 -8.50
C LEU A 46 -0.42 13.14 -9.95
N LYS A 47 -0.69 11.92 -10.42
CA LYS A 47 -1.12 11.68 -11.80
C LYS A 47 -2.34 12.50 -12.23
N ARG A 48 -3.16 12.95 -11.28
CA ARG A 48 -4.35 13.78 -11.54
C ARG A 48 -4.04 15.28 -11.60
N TYR A 49 -2.90 15.68 -11.06
CA TYR A 49 -2.53 17.09 -10.87
C TYR A 49 -1.22 17.46 -11.55
N ILE A 50 -0.62 16.54 -12.29
CA ILE A 50 0.59 16.76 -13.08
C ILE A 50 0.24 16.63 -14.56
N ASP A 51 0.72 17.55 -15.38
CA ASP A 51 0.56 17.49 -16.83
C ASP A 51 1.68 16.69 -17.52
N GLU A 52 1.59 16.56 -18.83
CA GLU A 52 2.55 15.83 -19.67
C GLU A 52 3.96 16.46 -19.66
N THR A 53 4.08 17.72 -19.27
CA THR A 53 5.36 18.45 -19.16
C THR A 53 6.00 18.31 -17.78
N GLY A 54 5.28 17.75 -16.79
CA GLY A 54 5.72 17.62 -15.42
C GLY A 54 5.35 18.80 -14.53
N VAL A 55 4.52 19.72 -15.02
CA VAL A 55 4.04 20.87 -14.24
C VAL A 55 2.89 20.43 -13.33
N ILE A 56 3.02 20.72 -12.04
CA ILE A 56 2.06 20.34 -11.02
C ILE A 56 1.08 21.50 -10.79
N ASN A 57 -0.22 21.20 -10.88
CA ASN A 57 -1.27 22.07 -10.36
C ASN A 57 -1.27 22.04 -8.82
N ARG A 58 -0.38 22.86 -8.22
CA ARG A 58 -0.13 22.88 -6.77
C ARG A 58 -1.39 23.25 -5.99
N GLN A 59 -2.14 24.26 -6.43
CA GLN A 59 -3.32 24.71 -5.74
C GLN A 59 -4.41 23.63 -5.73
N GLY A 60 -4.68 23.01 -6.89
CA GLY A 60 -5.65 21.92 -6.98
C GLY A 60 -5.27 20.70 -6.13
N LEU A 61 -3.98 20.34 -6.13
CA LEU A 61 -3.46 19.25 -5.30
C LEU A 61 -3.59 19.56 -3.82
N THR A 62 -3.19 20.75 -3.36
CA THR A 62 -3.26 21.14 -1.95
C THR A 62 -4.73 21.12 -1.48
N ASN A 63 -5.63 21.76 -2.21
CA ASN A 63 -7.05 21.77 -1.87
C ASN A 63 -7.64 20.36 -1.78
N PHE A 64 -7.24 19.44 -2.68
CA PHE A 64 -7.67 18.05 -2.63
C PHE A 64 -7.13 17.33 -1.40
N LEU A 65 -5.84 17.48 -1.10
CA LEU A 65 -5.22 16.85 0.07
C LEU A 65 -5.84 17.35 1.38
N ASP A 66 -6.09 18.64 1.49
CA ASP A 66 -6.72 19.25 2.68
C ASP A 66 -8.17 18.77 2.86
N MET A 67 -8.86 18.50 1.75
CA MET A 67 -10.22 17.96 1.79
C MET A 67 -10.27 16.50 2.25
N VAL A 68 -9.32 15.65 1.81
CA VAL A 68 -9.41 14.19 2.01
C VAL A 68 -8.52 13.66 3.12
N ILE A 69 -7.57 14.46 3.63
CA ILE A 69 -6.68 14.08 4.73
C ILE A 69 -6.95 15.00 5.90
N PRO A 70 -7.50 14.51 7.01
CA PRO A 70 -7.80 15.34 8.18
C PRO A 70 -6.49 15.85 8.81
N GLU A 71 -6.49 17.09 9.28
CA GLU A 71 -5.34 17.68 9.98
C GLU A 71 -4.97 16.89 11.24
N ARG A 72 -6.00 16.42 11.97
CA ARG A 72 -5.84 15.56 13.13
C ARG A 72 -6.69 14.30 12.99
N GLN A 73 -6.06 13.15 13.13
CA GLN A 73 -6.76 11.87 13.09
C GLN A 73 -7.80 11.70 14.22
N THR A 74 -7.57 12.34 15.36
CA THR A 74 -8.48 12.32 16.51
C THR A 74 -9.80 13.02 16.25
N ASP A 75 -9.81 14.05 15.41
CA ASP A 75 -11.00 14.88 15.16
C ASP A 75 -12.04 14.18 14.28
N VAL A 76 -11.66 13.11 13.58
CA VAL A 76 -12.55 12.40 12.66
C VAL A 76 -13.76 11.81 13.37
N LYS A 77 -13.56 11.17 14.53
CA LYS A 77 -14.65 10.57 15.29
C LYS A 77 -15.59 11.63 15.87
N ASP A 78 -15.05 12.71 16.38
CA ASP A 78 -15.84 13.81 16.96
C ASP A 78 -16.69 14.49 15.89
N ARG A 79 -16.14 14.70 14.70
CA ARG A 79 -16.87 15.27 13.56
C ARG A 79 -17.97 14.34 13.05
N LEU A 80 -17.68 13.04 12.97
CA LEU A 80 -18.69 12.04 12.62
C LEU A 80 -19.81 11.97 13.65
N ASP A 81 -19.47 12.02 14.95
CA ASP A 81 -20.44 12.01 16.04
C ASP A 81 -21.32 13.28 16.05
N ALA A 82 -20.74 14.41 15.62
CA ALA A 82 -21.48 15.65 15.38
C ALA A 82 -22.41 15.61 14.14
N GLY A 83 -22.44 14.50 13.40
CA GLY A 83 -23.29 14.29 12.21
C GLY A 83 -22.69 14.82 10.91
N GLU A 84 -21.38 15.12 10.87
CA GLU A 84 -20.74 15.54 9.62
C GLU A 84 -20.52 14.34 8.69
N GLU A 85 -20.71 14.56 7.39
CA GLU A 85 -20.24 13.62 6.36
C GLU A 85 -18.80 13.94 5.99
N LEU A 86 -17.92 12.94 6.08
CA LEU A 86 -16.50 13.11 5.82
C LEU A 86 -16.06 12.33 4.59
N THR A 87 -15.32 12.99 3.70
CA THR A 87 -14.64 12.32 2.59
C THR A 87 -13.15 12.16 2.91
N LEU A 88 -12.66 10.93 2.98
CA LEU A 88 -11.33 10.63 3.47
C LEU A 88 -10.57 9.74 2.49
N LEU A 89 -9.30 10.06 2.29
CA LEU A 89 -8.33 9.12 1.71
C LEU A 89 -7.80 8.25 2.84
N ALA A 90 -8.14 6.98 2.83
CA ALA A 90 -7.81 6.10 3.93
C ALA A 90 -7.40 4.70 3.49
N ARG A 91 -6.60 4.09 4.35
CA ARG A 91 -6.38 2.65 4.38
C ARG A 91 -7.41 2.04 5.32
N PHE A 92 -8.18 1.08 4.83
CA PHE A 92 -9.24 0.44 5.61
C PHE A 92 -9.25 -1.07 5.39
N ILE A 93 -9.76 -1.78 6.37
CA ILE A 93 -9.86 -3.25 6.36
C ILE A 93 -11.31 -3.63 6.22
N ILE A 94 -11.62 -4.51 5.27
CA ILE A 94 -12.97 -5.06 5.04
C ILE A 94 -13.05 -6.44 5.67
N TYR A 95 -14.19 -6.72 6.26
CA TYR A 95 -14.58 -8.03 6.76
C TYR A 95 -15.97 -8.41 6.23
N ILE A 96 -16.07 -9.58 5.61
CA ILE A 96 -17.30 -10.10 5.05
C ILE A 96 -17.74 -11.32 5.86
N ASP A 97 -18.86 -11.21 6.58
CA ASP A 97 -19.52 -12.33 7.27
C ASP A 97 -20.62 -12.90 6.37
N LEU A 98 -20.30 -13.96 5.67
CA LEU A 98 -21.24 -14.61 4.73
C LEU A 98 -22.45 -15.25 5.43
N ILE A 99 -22.29 -15.68 6.69
CA ILE A 99 -23.35 -16.33 7.45
C ILE A 99 -24.41 -15.31 7.88
N LYS A 100 -23.93 -14.15 8.35
CA LYS A 100 -24.82 -13.04 8.77
C LYS A 100 -25.20 -12.11 7.62
N GLY A 101 -24.59 -12.26 6.45
CA GLY A 101 -24.80 -11.37 5.32
C GLY A 101 -24.31 -9.94 5.57
N VAL A 102 -23.38 -9.73 6.53
CA VAL A 102 -22.93 -8.39 6.95
C VAL A 102 -21.56 -8.10 6.37
N ARG A 103 -21.38 -6.88 5.88
CA ARG A 103 -20.09 -6.36 5.42
C ARG A 103 -19.68 -5.20 6.30
N ARG A 104 -18.51 -5.33 6.90
CA ARG A 104 -17.98 -4.36 7.84
C ARG A 104 -16.66 -3.81 7.37
N PHE A 105 -16.29 -2.64 7.85
CA PHE A 105 -14.96 -2.10 7.66
C PHE A 105 -14.46 -1.43 8.93
N GLY A 106 -13.13 -1.31 9.02
CA GLY A 106 -12.46 -0.55 10.04
C GLY A 106 -11.36 0.31 9.45
N ILE A 107 -11.04 1.42 10.06
CA ILE A 107 -9.94 2.31 9.69
C ILE A 107 -9.01 2.44 10.90
N PRO A 108 -8.01 1.55 11.02
CA PRO A 108 -7.16 1.52 12.22
C PRO A 108 -6.44 2.84 12.48
N ASP A 109 -5.98 3.51 11.42
CA ASP A 109 -5.26 4.78 11.51
C ASP A 109 -6.14 5.92 12.07
N LEU A 110 -7.46 5.81 11.97
CA LEU A 110 -8.43 6.76 12.50
C LEU A 110 -9.16 6.25 13.76
N GLY A 111 -8.73 5.09 14.29
CA GLY A 111 -9.33 4.46 15.46
C GLY A 111 -10.75 3.91 15.24
N ILE A 112 -11.25 3.82 14.01
CA ILE A 112 -12.55 3.21 13.69
C ILE A 112 -12.37 1.70 13.65
N LYS A 113 -13.02 1.01 14.59
CA LYS A 113 -12.92 -0.45 14.71
C LYS A 113 -13.82 -1.13 13.66
N ILE A 114 -13.48 -2.38 13.29
CA ILE A 114 -14.20 -3.13 12.26
C ILE A 114 -15.69 -3.39 12.61
N ASN A 115 -16.01 -3.41 13.89
CA ASN A 115 -17.40 -3.55 14.35
C ASN A 115 -18.17 -2.23 14.42
N GLU A 116 -17.50 -1.10 14.21
CA GLU A 116 -18.11 0.23 14.16
C GLU A 116 -18.51 0.62 12.75
N GLY A 117 -17.84 0.07 11.71
CA GLY A 117 -18.07 0.40 10.31
C GLY A 117 -18.95 -0.61 9.60
N GLN A 118 -19.86 -0.13 8.75
CA GLN A 118 -20.74 -0.94 7.91
C GLN A 118 -20.69 -0.50 6.45
N ILE A 119 -20.67 -1.48 5.54
CA ILE A 119 -20.75 -1.25 4.10
C ILE A 119 -22.17 -1.65 3.66
N PRO A 120 -23.01 -0.70 3.24
CA PRO A 120 -24.36 -1.00 2.80
C PRO A 120 -24.37 -1.74 1.45
N GLU A 121 -25.43 -2.46 1.19
CA GLU A 121 -25.55 -3.33 0.01
C GLU A 121 -25.43 -2.52 -1.30
N TYR A 122 -25.95 -1.29 -1.36
CA TYR A 122 -25.87 -0.47 -2.57
C TYR A 122 -24.42 -0.08 -2.91
N VAL A 123 -23.60 0.26 -1.92
CA VAL A 123 -22.17 0.56 -2.14
C VAL A 123 -21.42 -0.70 -2.58
N TYR A 124 -21.69 -1.81 -1.92
CA TYR A 124 -21.07 -3.09 -2.25
C TYR A 124 -21.38 -3.53 -3.69
N ARG A 125 -22.65 -3.43 -4.13
CA ARG A 125 -23.04 -3.84 -5.50
C ARG A 125 -22.32 -3.03 -6.56
N ASN A 126 -22.15 -1.73 -6.34
CA ASN A 126 -21.46 -0.85 -7.27
C ASN A 126 -19.94 -1.13 -7.35
N HIS A 127 -19.37 -1.76 -6.31
CA HIS A 127 -17.93 -1.98 -6.18
C HIS A 127 -17.59 -3.44 -5.83
N ARG A 128 -18.40 -4.39 -6.29
CA ARG A 128 -18.32 -5.80 -5.91
C ARG A 128 -16.96 -6.46 -6.11
N GLY A 129 -16.23 -6.10 -7.15
CA GLY A 129 -14.89 -6.63 -7.43
C GLY A 129 -13.77 -5.98 -6.63
N GLU A 130 -14.05 -4.93 -5.87
CA GLU A 130 -13.07 -4.09 -5.18
C GLU A 130 -13.23 -4.12 -3.66
N LEU A 131 -14.46 -4.17 -3.18
CA LEU A 131 -14.80 -4.27 -1.76
C LEU A 131 -14.80 -5.74 -1.29
N VAL A 132 -13.71 -6.45 -1.59
CA VAL A 132 -13.47 -7.81 -1.13
C VAL A 132 -12.75 -7.79 0.22
N ASP A 133 -12.82 -8.89 0.94
CA ASP A 133 -12.20 -9.09 2.26
C ASP A 133 -10.71 -8.68 2.25
N GLY A 134 -10.24 -8.09 3.35
CA GLY A 134 -8.85 -7.66 3.53
C GLY A 134 -8.63 -6.14 3.43
N GLU A 135 -7.36 -5.75 3.36
CA GLU A 135 -6.94 -4.35 3.37
C GLU A 135 -7.12 -3.68 2.00
N LYS A 136 -7.60 -2.44 2.02
CA LYS A 136 -7.83 -1.62 0.83
C LYS A 136 -7.39 -0.17 1.06
N TRP A 137 -7.04 0.48 -0.03
CA TRP A 137 -6.89 1.92 -0.10
C TRP A 137 -7.98 2.52 -0.98
N GLY A 138 -8.50 3.68 -0.59
CA GLY A 138 -9.47 4.40 -1.41
C GLY A 138 -9.89 5.74 -0.82
N ILE A 139 -10.67 6.46 -1.58
CA ILE A 139 -11.38 7.63 -1.09
C ILE A 139 -12.75 7.15 -0.67
N ILE A 140 -13.07 7.29 0.60
CA ILE A 140 -14.32 6.84 1.20
C ILE A 140 -15.09 8.04 1.74
N LYS A 141 -16.40 8.00 1.56
CA LYS A 141 -17.30 8.97 2.19
C LYS A 141 -18.02 8.28 3.34
N LEU A 142 -17.92 8.85 4.52
CA LEU A 142 -18.44 8.31 5.76
C LEU A 142 -19.54 9.19 6.34
N SER A 143 -20.53 8.56 6.97
CA SER A 143 -21.53 9.21 7.79
C SER A 143 -21.85 8.34 9.00
N VAL A 144 -22.41 8.89 10.05
CA VAL A 144 -22.92 8.13 11.20
C VAL A 144 -24.42 8.00 11.09
N LEU A 145 -24.90 6.77 11.07
CA LEU A 145 -26.32 6.47 10.98
C LEU A 145 -26.75 5.55 12.14
N PRO A 146 -28.01 5.66 12.61
CA PRO A 146 -28.56 4.70 13.55
C PRO A 146 -28.71 3.32 12.89
N ASP A 147 -28.60 2.25 13.67
CA ASP A 147 -28.92 0.91 13.21
C ASP A 147 -30.41 0.78 12.86
N GLU A 148 -30.79 -0.33 12.17
CA GLU A 148 -32.18 -0.59 11.75
C GLU A 148 -33.19 -0.52 12.91
N ASN A 149 -32.74 -0.68 14.16
CA ASN A 149 -33.56 -0.63 15.36
C ASN A 149 -33.48 0.73 16.08
N GLY A 150 -32.69 1.68 15.59
CA GLY A 150 -32.47 2.99 16.19
C GLY A 150 -31.74 2.94 17.55
N LYS A 151 -31.15 1.80 17.91
CA LYS A 151 -30.55 1.58 19.25
C LYS A 151 -29.05 1.85 19.33
N ARG A 152 -28.35 1.82 18.19
CA ARG A 152 -26.89 2.04 18.12
C ARG A 152 -26.54 2.76 16.85
N ASN A 153 -25.63 3.72 16.96
CA ASN A 153 -25.05 4.36 15.80
C ASN A 153 -23.90 3.50 15.24
N HIS A 154 -23.75 3.52 13.93
CA HIS A 154 -22.60 2.92 13.26
C HIS A 154 -22.07 3.90 12.21
N VAL A 155 -20.80 3.72 11.84
CA VAL A 155 -20.15 4.48 10.75
C VAL A 155 -20.51 3.78 9.45
N GLU A 156 -21.24 4.45 8.57
CA GLU A 156 -21.62 3.93 7.27
C GLU A 156 -20.69 4.44 6.17
N MET A 157 -20.29 3.56 5.27
CA MET A 157 -19.62 3.94 4.03
C MET A 157 -20.68 4.38 3.01
N VAL A 158 -20.83 5.69 2.84
CA VAL A 158 -21.84 6.28 1.94
C VAL A 158 -21.42 6.22 0.48
N ASP A 159 -20.11 6.36 0.21
CA ASP A 159 -19.52 6.28 -1.13
C ASP A 159 -18.10 5.75 -1.07
N TYR A 160 -17.66 5.15 -2.16
CA TYR A 160 -16.33 4.61 -2.30
C TYR A 160 -15.77 4.85 -3.70
N LYS A 161 -14.56 5.41 -3.76
CA LYS A 161 -13.77 5.52 -4.98
C LYS A 161 -12.50 4.68 -4.86
N PRO A 162 -12.42 3.57 -5.61
CA PRO A 162 -11.30 2.65 -5.50
C PRO A 162 -9.99 3.31 -5.91
N PHE A 163 -8.94 2.92 -5.22
CA PHE A 163 -7.58 3.29 -5.54
C PHE A 163 -7.06 2.37 -6.65
N LYS A 164 -7.35 2.74 -7.89
CA LYS A 164 -6.90 2.01 -9.09
C LYS A 164 -5.94 2.89 -9.88
N PRO A 165 -4.63 2.69 -9.75
CA PRO A 165 -3.67 3.42 -10.59
C PRO A 165 -3.81 3.05 -12.06
N TYR A 166 -4.08 1.76 -12.36
CA TYR A 166 -4.30 1.22 -13.71
C TYR A 166 -5.38 0.15 -13.68
N ARG A 167 -6.13 -0.01 -14.78
CA ARG A 167 -7.13 -1.08 -14.93
C ARG A 167 -6.48 -2.45 -15.10
N SER A 168 -5.39 -2.51 -15.86
CA SER A 168 -4.59 -3.72 -16.08
C SER A 168 -3.18 -3.31 -16.48
N VAL A 169 -2.22 -4.21 -16.25
CA VAL A 169 -0.85 -4.07 -16.74
C VAL A 169 -0.73 -4.94 -17.98
N ASP A 170 -0.43 -4.32 -19.12
CA ASP A 170 -0.12 -5.03 -20.35
C ASP A 170 1.36 -5.44 -20.32
N VAL A 171 1.60 -6.72 -20.04
CA VAL A 171 2.96 -7.27 -19.91
C VAL A 171 3.67 -7.33 -21.27
N GLU A 172 2.95 -7.60 -22.35
CA GLU A 172 3.55 -7.64 -23.70
C GLU A 172 3.95 -6.24 -24.17
N TYR A 173 3.13 -5.25 -23.86
CA TYR A 173 3.51 -3.86 -24.07
C TYR A 173 4.78 -3.49 -23.29
N LEU A 174 4.87 -3.85 -22.01
CA LEU A 174 6.06 -3.60 -21.20
C LEU A 174 7.31 -4.29 -21.74
N ARG A 175 7.18 -5.54 -22.21
CA ARG A 175 8.28 -6.29 -22.85
C ARG A 175 8.77 -5.59 -24.12
N THR A 176 7.85 -5.17 -24.96
CA THR A 176 8.18 -4.45 -26.21
C THR A 176 8.83 -3.11 -25.89
N ALA A 177 8.26 -2.32 -25.01
CA ALA A 177 8.81 -1.02 -24.59
C ALA A 177 10.21 -1.16 -23.99
N ARG A 178 10.47 -2.25 -23.23
CA ARG A 178 11.78 -2.55 -22.65
C ARG A 178 12.89 -2.68 -23.72
N THR A 179 12.59 -3.17 -24.91
CA THR A 179 13.60 -3.44 -25.95
C THR A 179 14.29 -2.17 -26.49
N VAL A 180 13.66 -1.01 -26.31
CA VAL A 180 14.21 0.30 -26.74
C VAL A 180 15.38 0.74 -25.85
N PHE A 181 15.49 0.18 -24.64
CA PHE A 181 16.52 0.54 -23.66
C PHE A 181 17.65 -0.49 -23.64
N SER A 182 18.88 -0.01 -23.57
CA SER A 182 20.01 -0.87 -23.20
C SER A 182 19.82 -1.38 -21.77
N THR A 183 20.56 -2.39 -21.37
CA THR A 183 20.49 -2.93 -20.00
C THR A 183 20.89 -1.87 -18.97
N GLN A 184 21.88 -1.03 -19.26
CA GLN A 184 22.31 0.05 -18.39
C GLN A 184 21.23 1.11 -18.22
N GLU A 185 20.66 1.58 -19.33
CA GLU A 185 19.54 2.54 -19.29
C GLU A 185 18.35 2.00 -18.51
N TRP A 186 18.05 0.69 -18.70
CA TRP A 186 16.93 0.07 -17.99
C TRP A 186 17.15 -0.03 -16.48
N ILE A 187 18.38 -0.31 -16.04
CA ILE A 187 18.75 -0.27 -14.63
C ILE A 187 18.50 1.13 -14.06
N ASP A 188 18.90 2.17 -14.76
CA ASP A 188 18.69 3.56 -14.33
C ASP A 188 17.19 3.94 -14.32
N VAL A 189 16.41 3.44 -15.28
CA VAL A 189 14.94 3.58 -15.28
C VAL A 189 14.31 2.93 -14.06
N LEU A 190 14.73 1.70 -13.71
CA LEU A 190 14.21 1.01 -12.54
C LEU A 190 14.57 1.72 -11.22
N LEU A 191 15.80 2.19 -11.07
CA LEU A 191 16.22 2.96 -9.90
C LEU A 191 15.40 4.24 -9.77
N SER A 192 15.21 4.98 -10.87
CA SER A 192 14.36 6.18 -10.87
C SER A 192 12.90 5.88 -10.56
N ALA A 193 12.36 4.75 -11.03
CA ALA A 193 11.00 4.31 -10.69
C ALA A 193 10.85 3.99 -9.19
N MET A 194 11.93 3.56 -8.56
CA MET A 194 12.04 3.36 -7.10
C MET A 194 12.31 4.65 -6.32
N GLU A 195 12.35 5.81 -6.96
CA GLU A 195 12.68 7.11 -6.37
C GLU A 195 14.15 7.28 -5.94
N TYR A 196 15.08 6.55 -6.58
CA TYR A 196 16.51 6.67 -6.34
C TYR A 196 17.24 7.32 -7.51
N GLU A 197 18.23 8.14 -7.20
CA GLU A 197 19.14 8.73 -8.17
C GLU A 197 20.14 7.69 -8.67
N ALA A 198 20.11 7.37 -9.96
CA ALA A 198 21.01 6.39 -10.55
C ALA A 198 22.49 6.82 -10.44
N ASP A 199 22.77 8.12 -10.53
CA ASP A 199 24.13 8.69 -10.42
C ASP A 199 24.65 8.72 -8.97
N GLY A 200 23.79 8.46 -7.98
CA GLY A 200 24.18 8.30 -6.58
C GLY A 200 24.88 6.98 -6.25
N PHE A 201 24.93 6.04 -7.21
CA PHE A 201 25.61 4.76 -7.05
C PHE A 201 27.03 4.80 -7.63
N ASN A 202 27.99 4.24 -6.91
CA ASN A 202 29.41 4.30 -7.29
C ASN A 202 29.75 3.50 -8.57
N ASN A 203 29.02 2.42 -8.82
CA ASN A 203 29.27 1.54 -9.97
C ASN A 203 28.05 0.66 -10.29
N MET A 204 28.12 -0.05 -11.40
CA MET A 204 27.06 -0.93 -11.89
C MET A 204 26.75 -2.10 -10.93
N THR A 205 27.75 -2.65 -10.28
CA THR A 205 27.56 -3.74 -9.31
C THR A 205 26.66 -3.28 -8.16
N GLN A 206 26.92 -2.10 -7.61
CA GLN A 206 26.10 -1.53 -6.54
C GLN A 206 24.66 -1.27 -6.98
N LYS A 207 24.45 -0.81 -8.21
CA LYS A 207 23.10 -0.66 -8.80
C LYS A 207 22.36 -2.00 -8.86
N ILE A 208 23.03 -3.03 -9.35
CA ILE A 208 22.44 -4.38 -9.47
C ILE A 208 22.15 -4.96 -8.09
N GLU A 209 23.07 -4.88 -7.15
CA GLU A 209 22.87 -5.33 -5.77
C GLU A 209 21.67 -4.63 -5.13
N PHE A 210 21.52 -3.33 -5.34
CA PHE A 210 20.37 -2.59 -4.84
C PHE A 210 19.05 -3.08 -5.46
N LEU A 211 19.04 -3.36 -6.78
CA LEU A 211 17.88 -3.85 -7.49
C LEU A 211 17.48 -5.29 -7.12
N THR A 212 18.36 -6.07 -6.43
CA THR A 212 17.98 -7.40 -5.91
C THR A 212 16.79 -7.33 -4.95
N ARG A 213 16.55 -6.19 -4.33
CA ARG A 213 15.35 -5.94 -3.51
C ARG A 213 14.05 -6.12 -4.28
N LEU A 214 14.06 -5.90 -5.60
CA LEU A 214 12.88 -6.08 -6.45
C LEU A 214 12.54 -7.55 -6.68
N LEU A 215 13.45 -8.48 -6.42
CA LEU A 215 13.21 -9.91 -6.64
C LEU A 215 12.03 -10.42 -5.83
N ILE A 216 11.84 -9.93 -4.59
CA ILE A 216 10.70 -10.32 -3.74
C ILE A 216 9.33 -9.97 -4.34
N PHE A 217 9.29 -8.99 -5.27
CA PHE A 217 8.04 -8.58 -5.92
C PHE A 217 7.69 -9.45 -7.13
N VAL A 218 8.65 -10.23 -7.66
CA VAL A 218 8.50 -10.97 -8.92
C VAL A 218 8.76 -12.47 -8.80
N GLU A 219 9.58 -12.89 -7.83
CA GLU A 219 9.92 -14.30 -7.63
C GLU A 219 9.05 -14.92 -6.53
N PRO A 220 8.16 -15.87 -6.89
CA PRO A 220 7.33 -16.53 -5.91
C PRO A 220 8.17 -17.37 -4.94
N ARG A 221 7.81 -17.35 -3.67
CA ARG A 221 8.46 -18.10 -2.58
C ARG A 221 9.91 -17.71 -2.30
N LEU A 222 10.37 -16.56 -2.79
CA LEU A 222 11.70 -16.06 -2.46
C LEU A 222 11.70 -15.51 -1.04
N ASN A 223 12.63 -16.01 -0.22
CA ASN A 223 12.91 -15.50 1.11
C ASN A 223 14.27 -14.82 1.11
N VAL A 224 14.33 -13.58 1.55
CA VAL A 224 15.55 -12.75 1.51
C VAL A 224 15.86 -12.24 2.91
N ILE A 225 17.12 -12.29 3.30
CA ILE A 225 17.65 -11.61 4.48
C ILE A 225 18.63 -10.54 3.99
N GLU A 226 18.36 -9.30 4.31
CA GLU A 226 19.22 -8.18 3.95
C GLU A 226 19.95 -7.65 5.18
N LEU A 227 21.28 -7.69 5.13
CA LEU A 227 22.18 -7.10 6.11
C LEU A 227 22.79 -5.84 5.52
N ALA A 228 22.30 -4.67 5.94
CA ALA A 228 22.79 -3.39 5.44
C ALA A 228 22.74 -2.32 6.53
N PRO A 229 23.61 -1.29 6.47
CA PRO A 229 23.60 -0.18 7.40
C PRO A 229 22.24 0.55 7.46
N LYS A 230 22.05 1.34 8.50
CA LYS A 230 20.91 2.27 8.60
C LYS A 230 20.97 3.31 7.48
N GLY A 231 19.79 3.77 7.02
CA GLY A 231 19.70 4.81 5.99
C GLY A 231 19.87 4.34 4.55
N THR A 232 19.97 3.02 4.29
CA THR A 232 20.11 2.48 2.93
C THR A 232 18.78 2.27 2.20
N GLY A 233 17.66 2.76 2.75
CA GLY A 233 16.35 2.74 2.12
C GLY A 233 15.60 1.41 2.16
N LYS A 234 16.02 0.43 2.99
CA LYS A 234 15.33 -0.88 3.12
C LYS A 234 13.83 -0.72 3.39
N SER A 235 13.51 -0.05 4.49
CA SER A 235 12.11 0.16 4.92
C SER A 235 11.31 0.93 3.89
N PHE A 236 11.95 1.86 3.15
CA PHE A 236 11.30 2.62 2.09
C PHE A 236 10.86 1.71 0.95
N VAL A 237 11.76 0.86 0.44
CA VAL A 237 11.45 -0.05 -0.67
C VAL A 237 10.28 -0.97 -0.32
N PHE A 238 10.36 -1.66 0.82
CA PHE A 238 9.37 -2.67 1.20
C PHE A 238 8.07 -2.09 1.74
N GLY A 239 8.08 -0.88 2.28
CA GLY A 239 6.89 -0.25 2.86
C GLY A 239 6.14 0.71 1.93
N ASN A 240 6.78 1.19 0.85
CA ASN A 240 6.24 2.30 0.07
C ASN A 240 6.02 2.02 -1.42
N LEU A 241 6.76 1.08 -2.02
CA LEU A 241 6.68 0.87 -3.47
C LEU A 241 5.48 0.04 -3.91
N SER A 242 4.98 -0.85 -3.06
CA SER A 242 3.88 -1.74 -3.41
C SER A 242 2.78 -1.74 -2.35
N LYS A 243 1.53 -1.69 -2.80
CA LYS A 243 0.34 -1.90 -1.95
C LYS A 243 0.09 -3.37 -1.58
N TYR A 244 0.81 -4.29 -2.20
CA TYR A 244 0.64 -5.73 -2.00
C TYR A 244 1.57 -6.31 -0.95
N GLY A 245 2.48 -5.51 -0.41
CA GLY A 245 3.39 -5.89 0.66
C GLY A 245 2.98 -5.35 2.01
N TRP A 246 3.49 -6.00 3.05
CA TRP A 246 3.33 -5.54 4.42
C TRP A 246 4.67 -5.41 5.12
N LEU A 247 4.95 -4.24 5.69
CA LEU A 247 6.15 -4.00 6.48
C LEU A 247 5.81 -4.06 7.98
N VAL A 248 6.45 -4.97 8.68
CA VAL A 248 6.39 -5.08 10.16
C VAL A 248 7.62 -4.38 10.74
N SER A 249 7.42 -3.21 11.35
CA SER A 249 8.50 -2.43 11.97
C SER A 249 8.35 -2.44 13.48
N GLY A 250 9.07 -3.36 14.14
CA GLY A 250 9.08 -3.46 15.61
C GLY A 250 7.77 -3.91 16.25
N GLY A 251 7.73 -3.82 17.57
CA GLY A 251 6.53 -4.09 18.38
C GLY A 251 6.21 -5.58 18.57
N LYS A 252 5.02 -5.85 19.13
CA LYS A 252 4.58 -7.22 19.43
C LYS A 252 3.91 -7.87 18.21
N VAL A 253 4.38 -9.08 17.88
CA VAL A 253 3.84 -9.89 16.80
C VAL A 253 3.34 -11.22 17.38
N THR A 254 2.08 -11.53 17.13
CA THR A 254 1.44 -12.77 17.54
C THR A 254 1.30 -13.74 16.36
N ARG A 255 1.15 -15.03 16.64
CA ARG A 255 0.80 -16.03 15.63
C ARG A 255 -0.50 -15.67 14.90
N ALA A 256 -1.48 -15.19 15.64
CA ALA A 256 -2.77 -14.74 15.09
C ALA A 256 -2.60 -13.59 14.09
N LYS A 257 -1.74 -12.61 14.38
CA LYS A 257 -1.44 -11.50 13.47
C LYS A 257 -0.74 -11.96 12.19
N LEU A 258 0.16 -12.95 12.28
CA LEU A 258 0.90 -13.44 11.12
C LEU A 258 0.04 -14.34 10.23
N PHE A 259 -0.63 -15.31 10.79
CA PHE A 259 -1.29 -16.39 10.06
C PHE A 259 -2.80 -16.35 10.14
N TYR A 260 -3.39 -16.62 11.30
CA TYR A 260 -4.84 -16.71 11.47
C TYR A 260 -5.28 -16.37 12.89
N ASP A 261 -6.23 -15.44 12.99
CA ASP A 261 -6.90 -15.07 14.26
C ASP A 261 -8.17 -15.89 14.43
N LYS A 262 -8.13 -16.88 15.32
CA LYS A 262 -9.26 -17.76 15.61
C LYS A 262 -10.47 -17.04 16.21
N GLN A 263 -10.24 -16.04 17.06
CA GLN A 263 -11.33 -15.31 17.72
C GLN A 263 -12.12 -14.47 16.73
N LYS A 264 -11.41 -13.88 15.78
CA LYS A 264 -12.00 -13.04 14.73
C LYS A 264 -12.33 -13.83 13.46
N GLN A 265 -11.85 -15.06 13.34
CA GLN A 265 -11.94 -15.88 12.13
C GLN A 265 -11.37 -15.16 10.90
N GLN A 266 -10.22 -14.50 11.06
CA GLN A 266 -9.58 -13.69 10.03
C GLN A 266 -8.18 -14.18 9.68
N ASN A 267 -7.86 -14.14 8.39
CA ASN A 267 -6.49 -14.39 7.92
C ASN A 267 -5.53 -13.32 8.43
N GLY A 268 -4.32 -13.74 8.76
CA GLY A 268 -3.23 -12.85 9.13
C GLY A 268 -2.54 -12.22 7.92
N ILE A 269 -1.50 -11.44 8.20
CA ILE A 269 -0.81 -10.64 7.18
C ILE A 269 -0.14 -11.47 6.09
N ILE A 270 0.32 -12.69 6.40
CA ILE A 270 0.98 -13.58 5.42
C ILE A 270 0.03 -13.98 4.30
N LYS A 271 -1.24 -14.24 4.61
CA LYS A 271 -2.22 -14.66 3.60
C LYS A 271 -2.86 -13.49 2.85
N ASN A 272 -2.81 -12.31 3.43
CA ASN A 272 -3.46 -11.12 2.86
C ASN A 272 -2.53 -10.29 1.96
N HIS A 273 -1.22 -10.61 1.94
CA HIS A 273 -0.23 -9.85 1.19
C HIS A 273 0.68 -10.79 0.39
N ASP A 274 1.18 -10.29 -0.74
CA ASP A 274 2.07 -11.05 -1.63
C ASP A 274 3.44 -11.26 -1.00
N PHE A 275 3.87 -10.35 -0.13
CA PHE A 275 5.07 -10.51 0.70
C PHE A 275 4.93 -9.80 2.05
N VAL A 276 5.69 -10.26 3.02
CA VAL A 276 5.82 -9.64 4.35
C VAL A 276 7.29 -9.38 4.63
N ALA A 277 7.64 -8.13 4.92
CA ALA A 277 8.97 -7.73 5.34
C ALA A 277 9.01 -7.47 6.85
N PHE A 278 10.02 -7.98 7.52
CA PHE A 278 10.30 -7.69 8.93
C PHE A 278 11.48 -6.73 9.02
N ASP A 279 11.22 -5.50 9.39
CA ASP A 279 12.25 -4.48 9.57
C ASP A 279 12.74 -4.49 11.03
N GLU A 280 14.05 -4.34 11.19
CA GLU A 280 14.69 -4.37 12.51
C GLU A 280 14.22 -5.57 13.36
N ILE A 281 14.30 -6.78 12.82
CA ILE A 281 13.77 -8.02 13.42
C ILE A 281 14.18 -8.22 14.87
N GLN A 282 15.33 -7.68 15.29
CA GLN A 282 15.81 -7.70 16.66
C GLN A 282 14.94 -6.88 17.63
N THR A 283 14.13 -5.94 17.14
CA THR A 283 13.20 -5.11 17.94
C THR A 283 11.81 -5.71 18.02
N ILE A 284 11.55 -6.75 17.24
CA ILE A 284 10.25 -7.43 17.19
C ILE A 284 10.15 -8.42 18.35
N ILE A 285 9.09 -8.27 19.14
CA ILE A 285 8.78 -9.19 20.25
C ILE A 285 7.76 -10.20 19.73
N PHE A 286 8.22 -11.42 19.47
CA PHE A 286 7.33 -12.52 19.14
C PHE A 286 6.66 -13.06 20.41
N GLN A 287 5.33 -13.02 20.46
CA GLN A 287 4.58 -13.72 21.52
C GLN A 287 4.49 -15.20 21.13
N GLU A 288 4.71 -16.10 22.10
CA GLU A 288 4.80 -17.55 21.87
C GLU A 288 5.90 -17.90 20.85
N PRO A 289 7.16 -17.50 21.10
CA PRO A 289 8.21 -17.53 20.08
C PRO A 289 8.47 -18.92 19.52
N ALA A 290 8.35 -19.98 20.32
CA ALA A 290 8.54 -21.37 19.86
C ALA A 290 7.49 -21.78 18.81
N GLU A 291 6.23 -21.41 19.00
CA GLU A 291 5.16 -21.73 18.05
C GLU A 291 5.29 -20.93 16.75
N ILE A 292 5.62 -19.64 16.86
CA ILE A 292 5.85 -18.78 15.69
C ILE A 292 7.08 -19.28 14.92
N GLN A 293 8.14 -19.63 15.61
CA GLN A 293 9.37 -20.16 15.00
C GLN A 293 9.10 -21.46 14.23
N ALA A 294 8.35 -22.39 14.83
CA ALA A 294 7.97 -23.64 14.16
C ALA A 294 7.12 -23.40 12.91
N ALA A 295 6.11 -22.52 13.01
CA ALA A 295 5.25 -22.17 11.89
C ALA A 295 6.01 -21.46 10.76
N LEU A 296 6.85 -20.48 11.10
CA LEU A 296 7.68 -19.77 10.12
C LEU A 296 8.69 -20.70 9.47
N LYS A 297 9.34 -21.60 10.23
CA LYS A 297 10.29 -22.57 9.67
C LYS A 297 9.62 -23.45 8.63
N SER A 298 8.47 -24.04 8.96
CA SER A 298 7.69 -24.85 8.02
C SER A 298 7.30 -24.05 6.77
N TYR A 299 6.81 -22.81 6.97
CA TYR A 299 6.40 -21.93 5.88
C TYR A 299 7.57 -21.55 4.96
N LEU A 300 8.72 -21.17 5.51
CA LEU A 300 9.92 -20.80 4.76
C LEU A 300 10.52 -21.97 3.99
N GLU A 301 10.49 -23.19 4.55
CA GLU A 301 11.03 -24.40 3.91
C GLU A 301 10.12 -24.91 2.77
N SER A 302 8.81 -25.01 3.02
CA SER A 302 7.88 -25.67 2.12
C SER A 302 6.95 -24.72 1.34
N GLY A 303 6.94 -23.45 1.70
CA GLY A 303 5.94 -22.48 1.22
C GLY A 303 4.55 -22.70 1.81
N LYS A 304 4.44 -23.58 2.81
CA LYS A 304 3.18 -23.94 3.46
C LYS A 304 3.37 -24.20 4.95
N THR A 305 2.37 -23.86 5.73
CA THR A 305 2.28 -24.26 7.13
C THR A 305 0.83 -24.51 7.49
N THR A 306 0.59 -25.44 8.42
CA THR A 306 -0.77 -25.71 8.91
C THR A 306 -0.89 -25.18 10.33
N ILE A 307 -1.87 -24.31 10.54
CA ILE A 307 -2.21 -23.79 11.85
C ILE A 307 -3.68 -24.06 12.09
N ASP A 308 -3.97 -24.85 13.12
CA ASP A 308 -5.34 -25.12 13.55
C ASP A 308 -6.27 -25.64 12.40
N ARG A 309 -5.77 -26.53 11.57
CA ARG A 309 -6.40 -27.12 10.37
C ARG A 309 -6.52 -26.19 9.16
N ASN A 310 -6.00 -24.96 9.23
CA ASN A 310 -5.93 -24.07 8.08
C ASN A 310 -4.52 -24.16 7.47
N GLU A 311 -4.44 -24.31 6.15
CA GLU A 311 -3.20 -24.27 5.37
C GLU A 311 -2.93 -22.84 4.92
N PHE A 312 -1.68 -22.40 5.05
CA PHE A 312 -1.19 -21.07 4.69
C PHE A 312 -0.04 -21.17 3.70
#